data_b18f4f9cf45d9de256fb146abcb87fce
#
_entry.id   b18f4f9cf45d9de256fb146abcb87fce
#
_cell.length_a   1.000
_cell.length_b   1.000
_cell.length_c   1.000
_cell.angle_alpha   90.00
_cell.angle_beta   90.00
_cell.angle_gamma   90.00
#
_symmetry.space_group_name_H-M   'P 1'
#
loop_
_entity.id
_entity.type
_entity.pdbx_description
1 polymer ?
#
loop_
_entity_poly.entity_id
_entity_poly.type
_entity_poly.pdbx_seq_one_letter_code
_entity_poly.pdbx_strand_id
1 'polypeptide(L)'
;MAGVFECIDVEANDPRLDAFREVRDRDLRGSLRLHAIESERVVRRYLAAALRRRAHPMPPILEPHMLLATPDALSRLADVLTATADDPCTHDQGAHDPCVRDQGAAFPALTVFRCADEQVLHSITGYTMHSGAIALGRRADDGSIDELSAYLAKENVGGARPVRDVLVALDAITQTDNIGAIFRNAASFGARAVVLSPRASDPFLRKAMRVSMGRAVNLPWARARGDEWPACLDRLRREHGYMIIAAEDTTNAVDLATFKPPARSIVVFGAEENGVSPAVLGLADAVVKIPMSKLGSALANDPPSLNVSIASAVVLHHILA
;
A
#
# COMPACT_ATOMS: atom_id res chain seq x y z
N MET A 1 -30.79 -13.34 5.84
CA MET A 1 -31.25 -12.30 4.88
C MET A 1 -30.01 -11.52 4.50
N ALA A 2 -29.60 -11.55 3.21
CA ALA A 2 -28.46 -10.79 2.73
C ALA A 2 -28.73 -9.29 2.97
N GLY A 3 -27.81 -8.59 3.60
CA GLY A 3 -27.94 -7.16 3.84
C GLY A 3 -28.09 -6.42 2.51
N VAL A 4 -29.19 -5.70 2.33
CA VAL A 4 -29.43 -4.88 1.13
C VAL A 4 -28.68 -3.57 1.36
N PHE A 5 -27.65 -3.28 0.58
CA PHE A 5 -27.08 -1.94 0.56
C PHE A 5 -27.98 -1.03 -0.30
N GLU A 6 -28.19 0.19 0.16
CA GLU A 6 -29.02 1.17 -0.55
C GLU A 6 -28.23 1.78 -1.70
N CYS A 7 -28.76 1.71 -2.93
CA CYS A 7 -28.20 2.34 -4.11
C CYS A 7 -29.04 3.53 -4.53
N ILE A 8 -28.37 4.63 -4.86
CA ILE A 8 -28.98 5.83 -5.41
C ILE A 8 -28.75 5.86 -6.90
N ASP A 9 -29.81 5.81 -7.71
CA ASP A 9 -29.72 5.99 -9.15
C ASP A 9 -29.36 7.43 -9.48
N VAL A 10 -28.41 7.61 -10.40
CA VAL A 10 -27.88 8.92 -10.76
C VAL A 10 -27.72 9.09 -12.26
N GLU A 11 -27.94 10.33 -12.73
CA GLU A 11 -27.63 10.77 -14.07
C GLU A 11 -26.30 11.53 -14.09
N ALA A 12 -25.78 11.75 -15.31
CA ALA A 12 -24.48 12.39 -15.50
C ALA A 12 -24.34 13.80 -14.89
N ASN A 13 -25.44 14.54 -14.78
CA ASN A 13 -25.50 15.92 -14.27
C ASN A 13 -25.83 16.02 -12.77
N ASP A 14 -25.94 14.90 -12.04
CA ASP A 14 -26.26 14.90 -10.63
C ASP A 14 -25.18 15.63 -9.81
N PRO A 15 -25.54 16.69 -9.04
CA PRO A 15 -24.56 17.48 -8.29
C PRO A 15 -23.88 16.70 -7.14
N ARG A 16 -24.47 15.58 -6.69
CA ARG A 16 -23.85 14.72 -5.67
C ARG A 16 -22.61 14.03 -6.18
N LEU A 17 -22.39 14.01 -7.50
CA LEU A 17 -21.24 13.37 -8.17
C LEU A 17 -20.07 14.32 -8.40
N ASP A 18 -20.12 15.56 -7.93
CA ASP A 18 -19.05 16.54 -8.19
C ASP A 18 -17.67 16.06 -7.74
N ALA A 19 -17.60 15.29 -6.66
CA ALA A 19 -16.35 14.70 -6.20
C ALA A 19 -15.75 13.62 -7.15
N PHE A 20 -16.53 13.13 -8.11
CA PHE A 20 -16.08 12.18 -9.14
C PHE A 20 -15.74 12.86 -10.46
N ARG A 21 -16.06 14.16 -10.62
CA ARG A 21 -15.81 14.89 -11.86
C ARG A 21 -14.35 15.29 -11.95
N GLU A 22 -13.76 15.06 -13.12
CA GLU A 22 -12.38 15.45 -13.43
C GLU A 22 -11.40 15.15 -12.30
N VAL A 23 -11.50 13.95 -11.71
CA VAL A 23 -10.78 13.54 -10.50
C VAL A 23 -9.28 13.68 -10.70
N ARG A 24 -8.68 14.69 -10.08
CA ARG A 24 -7.25 14.87 -9.96
C ARG A 24 -6.84 14.62 -8.52
N ASP A 25 -5.84 13.76 -8.31
CA ASP A 25 -5.34 13.43 -6.97
C ASP A 25 -5.07 14.68 -6.11
N ARG A 26 -4.58 15.75 -6.76
CA ARG A 26 -4.22 16.99 -6.08
C ARG A 26 -5.45 17.72 -5.52
N ASP A 27 -6.53 17.74 -6.26
CA ASP A 27 -7.73 18.49 -5.90
C ASP A 27 -8.48 17.82 -4.76
N LEU A 28 -8.60 16.50 -4.81
CA LEU A 28 -9.27 15.72 -3.78
C LEU A 28 -8.55 15.72 -2.42
N ARG A 29 -7.21 15.68 -2.43
CA ARG A 29 -6.41 15.68 -1.20
C ARG A 29 -6.42 17.01 -0.47
N GLY A 30 -6.62 18.13 -1.15
CA GLY A 30 -6.57 19.47 -0.56
C GLY A 30 -7.69 19.72 0.43
N SER A 31 -8.91 19.87 -0.06
CA SER A 31 -10.07 20.31 0.74
C SER A 31 -10.90 19.16 1.28
N LEU A 32 -11.03 18.06 0.54
CA LEU A 32 -11.93 16.96 0.86
C LEU A 32 -11.26 15.77 1.52
N ARG A 33 -9.93 15.68 1.50
CA ARG A 33 -9.13 14.54 2.00
C ARG A 33 -9.58 13.20 1.40
N LEU A 34 -10.02 13.21 0.14
CA LEU A 34 -10.49 12.04 -0.58
C LEU A 34 -9.40 11.48 -1.48
N HIS A 35 -9.44 10.17 -1.68
CA HIS A 35 -8.58 9.45 -2.62
C HIS A 35 -9.42 8.62 -3.56
N ALA A 36 -9.14 8.70 -4.86
CA ALA A 36 -9.82 7.92 -5.87
C ALA A 36 -9.22 6.51 -5.98
N ILE A 37 -10.09 5.52 -5.91
CA ILE A 37 -9.77 4.09 -6.03
C ILE A 37 -10.48 3.56 -7.27
N GLU A 38 -9.70 3.27 -8.30
CA GLU A 38 -10.22 2.86 -9.61
C GLU A 38 -10.05 1.37 -9.84
N SER A 39 -10.88 0.87 -10.71
CA SER A 39 -11.06 -0.52 -11.11
C SER A 39 -11.75 -1.39 -10.05
N GLU A 40 -12.67 -2.19 -10.53
CA GLU A 40 -13.45 -3.12 -9.70
C GLU A 40 -12.55 -3.96 -8.78
N ARG A 41 -11.45 -4.51 -9.30
CA ARG A 41 -10.51 -5.32 -8.53
C ARG A 41 -9.87 -4.54 -7.38
N VAL A 42 -9.50 -3.28 -7.60
CA VAL A 42 -8.90 -2.42 -6.57
C VAL A 42 -9.97 -1.95 -5.59
N VAL A 43 -11.16 -1.59 -6.07
CA VAL A 43 -12.33 -1.25 -5.23
C VAL A 43 -12.70 -2.41 -4.33
N ARG A 44 -12.82 -3.63 -4.86
CA ARG A 44 -13.09 -4.84 -4.07
C ARG A 44 -12.05 -5.03 -2.96
N ARG A 45 -10.77 -4.95 -3.30
CA ARG A 45 -9.68 -5.08 -2.32
C ARG A 45 -9.72 -4.00 -1.26
N TYR A 46 -10.04 -2.78 -1.66
CA TYR A 46 -10.20 -1.65 -0.76
C TYR A 46 -11.35 -1.86 0.23
N LEU A 47 -12.53 -2.25 -0.23
CA LEU A 47 -13.67 -2.52 0.63
C LEU A 47 -13.38 -3.70 1.58
N ALA A 48 -12.82 -4.79 1.07
CA ALA A 48 -12.41 -5.92 1.91
C ALA A 48 -11.36 -5.53 2.97
N ALA A 49 -10.41 -4.65 2.62
CA ALA A 49 -9.44 -4.14 3.59
C ALA A 49 -10.09 -3.28 4.67
N ALA A 50 -11.07 -2.45 4.30
CA ALA A 50 -11.79 -1.61 5.24
C ALA A 50 -12.61 -2.44 6.25
N LEU A 51 -13.20 -3.57 5.83
CA LEU A 51 -13.86 -4.51 6.73
C LEU A 51 -12.88 -5.13 7.75
N ARG A 52 -11.75 -5.66 7.27
CA ARG A 52 -10.73 -6.23 8.14
C ARG A 52 -10.17 -5.23 9.16
N ARG A 53 -9.98 -3.97 8.76
CA ARG A 53 -9.43 -2.92 9.63
C ARG A 53 -10.34 -2.51 10.77
N ARG A 54 -11.63 -2.79 10.70
CA ARG A 54 -12.54 -2.59 11.84
C ARG A 54 -12.22 -3.55 12.98
N ALA A 55 -11.86 -4.80 12.65
CA ALA A 55 -11.44 -5.77 13.65
C ALA A 55 -10.00 -5.53 14.13
N HIS A 56 -9.11 -5.10 13.23
CA HIS A 56 -7.69 -4.91 13.50
C HIS A 56 -7.20 -3.57 12.90
N PRO A 57 -7.33 -2.46 13.63
CA PRO A 57 -6.92 -1.15 13.13
C PRO A 57 -5.41 -1.12 12.85
N MET A 58 -5.06 -0.85 11.60
CA MET A 58 -3.70 -0.69 11.10
C MET A 58 -3.57 0.68 10.43
N PRO A 59 -2.54 1.46 10.76
CA PRO A 59 -2.32 2.75 10.10
C PRO A 59 -1.80 2.55 8.65
N PRO A 60 -2.09 3.50 7.73
CA PRO A 60 -3.12 4.52 7.87
C PRO A 60 -4.50 3.98 7.47
N ILE A 61 -5.55 4.66 7.88
CA ILE A 61 -6.92 4.29 7.56
C ILE A 61 -7.42 5.10 6.37
N LEU A 62 -7.99 4.40 5.39
CA LEU A 62 -8.73 5.00 4.28
C LEU A 62 -10.17 4.48 4.36
N GLU A 63 -11.07 5.32 4.87
CA GLU A 63 -12.46 4.93 5.12
C GLU A 63 -13.31 5.01 3.84
N PRO A 64 -14.16 3.99 3.54
CA PRO A 64 -15.11 4.05 2.45
C PRO A 64 -16.08 5.22 2.62
N HIS A 65 -16.18 6.07 1.59
CA HIS A 65 -17.02 7.26 1.62
C HIS A 65 -18.05 7.27 0.49
N MET A 66 -17.64 7.08 -0.75
CA MET A 66 -18.53 7.02 -1.91
C MET A 66 -18.09 5.92 -2.87
N LEU A 67 -19.07 5.31 -3.55
CA LEU A 67 -18.85 4.37 -4.64
C LEU A 67 -19.78 4.77 -5.78
N LEU A 68 -19.22 4.97 -6.96
CA LEU A 68 -19.96 5.15 -8.22
C LEU A 68 -19.67 3.95 -9.12
N ALA A 69 -20.72 3.24 -9.56
CA ALA A 69 -20.53 2.05 -10.36
C ALA A 69 -21.72 1.77 -11.29
N THR A 70 -21.44 1.01 -12.36
CA THR A 70 -22.46 0.43 -13.25
C THR A 70 -23.19 -0.72 -12.59
N PRO A 71 -24.40 -1.11 -13.06
CA PRO A 71 -25.13 -2.27 -12.54
C PRO A 71 -24.32 -3.57 -12.54
N ASP A 72 -23.56 -3.81 -13.61
CA ASP A 72 -22.71 -5.00 -13.73
C ASP A 72 -21.58 -5.01 -12.72
N ALA A 73 -20.93 -3.87 -12.51
CA ALA A 73 -19.87 -3.75 -11.49
C ALA A 73 -20.42 -3.90 -10.07
N LEU A 74 -21.60 -3.34 -9.78
CA LEU A 74 -22.27 -3.53 -8.49
C LEU A 74 -22.63 -4.99 -8.25
N SER A 75 -23.14 -5.70 -9.26
CA SER A 75 -23.42 -7.13 -9.17
C SER A 75 -22.17 -7.93 -8.81
N ARG A 76 -21.03 -7.62 -9.45
CA ARG A 76 -19.75 -8.26 -9.12
C ARG A 76 -19.17 -7.89 -7.76
N LEU A 77 -19.53 -6.72 -7.20
CA LEU A 77 -19.10 -6.26 -5.87
C LEU A 77 -20.10 -6.62 -4.75
N ALA A 78 -21.25 -7.22 -5.07
CA ALA A 78 -22.33 -7.43 -4.13
C ALA A 78 -21.90 -8.21 -2.88
N ASP A 79 -21.08 -9.23 -3.04
CA ASP A 79 -20.53 -10.04 -1.95
C ASP A 79 -19.76 -9.20 -0.92
N VAL A 80 -18.88 -8.30 -1.37
CA VAL A 80 -18.10 -7.44 -0.46
C VAL A 80 -18.92 -6.27 0.10
N LEU A 81 -19.94 -5.81 -0.62
CA LEU A 81 -20.83 -4.73 -0.15
C LEU A 81 -21.81 -5.21 0.90
N THR A 82 -22.19 -6.50 0.87
CA THR A 82 -23.11 -7.13 1.84
C THR A 82 -22.40 -7.94 2.92
N ALA A 83 -21.07 -8.13 2.80
CA ALA A 83 -20.27 -8.85 3.77
C ALA A 83 -20.30 -8.15 5.13
N THR A 84 -20.40 -8.93 6.19
CA THR A 84 -20.15 -8.47 7.56
C THR A 84 -18.68 -8.68 7.91
N ALA A 85 -18.20 -8.08 8.99
CA ALA A 85 -16.83 -8.27 9.46
C ALA A 85 -16.49 -9.75 9.76
N ASP A 86 -17.52 -10.58 9.96
CA ASP A 86 -17.42 -12.01 10.29
C ASP A 86 -17.50 -12.93 9.05
N ASP A 87 -17.64 -12.40 7.82
CA ASP A 87 -17.80 -13.21 6.62
C ASP A 87 -16.46 -13.79 6.14
N PRO A 88 -16.32 -15.13 5.96
CA PRO A 88 -15.08 -15.76 5.49
C PRO A 88 -14.64 -15.32 4.08
N CYS A 89 -15.52 -14.71 3.27
CA CYS A 89 -15.15 -14.16 1.97
C CYS A 89 -14.20 -12.94 2.03
N THR A 90 -13.99 -12.35 3.21
CA THR A 90 -13.06 -11.24 3.41
C THR A 90 -11.60 -11.70 3.57
N HIS A 91 -11.36 -13.01 3.64
CA HIS A 91 -10.02 -13.57 3.78
C HIS A 91 -9.31 -13.67 2.43
N ASP A 92 -8.27 -12.89 2.23
CA ASP A 92 -7.24 -13.17 1.21
C ASP A 92 -6.52 -14.46 1.67
N GLN A 93 -6.44 -15.49 0.82
CA GLN A 93 -5.89 -16.80 1.19
C GLN A 93 -4.48 -16.65 1.78
N GLY A 94 -4.34 -16.76 3.09
CA GLY A 94 -3.04 -16.74 3.75
C GLY A 94 -2.98 -16.38 5.24
N ALA A 95 -4.05 -15.87 5.86
CA ALA A 95 -4.01 -15.55 7.29
C ALA A 95 -5.24 -16.14 8.01
N HIS A 96 -5.02 -17.13 8.85
CA HIS A 96 -6.01 -17.61 9.82
C HIS A 96 -5.96 -16.72 11.06
N ASP A 97 -7.02 -15.96 11.31
CA ASP A 97 -7.20 -15.25 12.58
C ASP A 97 -8.67 -15.34 13.06
N PRO A 98 -8.93 -15.64 14.35
CA PRO A 98 -10.31 -15.83 14.85
C PRO A 98 -11.01 -14.48 15.05
N CYS A 99 -12.21 -14.38 14.55
CA CYS A 99 -13.08 -13.21 14.42
C CYS A 99 -13.73 -12.73 15.72
N VAL A 100 -13.86 -11.41 15.86
CA VAL A 100 -14.73 -10.74 16.86
C VAL A 100 -16.03 -10.29 16.17
N ARG A 101 -17.17 -10.66 16.75
CA ARG A 101 -18.51 -10.40 16.19
C ARG A 101 -18.98 -8.98 16.52
N ASP A 102 -19.20 -8.16 15.48
CA ASP A 102 -19.95 -6.90 15.59
C ASP A 102 -21.08 -6.89 14.53
N GLN A 103 -22.33 -6.77 15.00
CA GLN A 103 -23.55 -6.83 14.16
C GLN A 103 -23.93 -5.43 13.69
N GLY A 104 -23.30 -4.93 12.61
CA GLY A 104 -23.63 -3.63 12.00
C GLY A 104 -23.58 -3.68 10.47
N ALA A 105 -24.17 -2.67 9.79
CA ALA A 105 -24.02 -2.53 8.34
C ALA A 105 -22.54 -2.50 7.96
N ALA A 106 -22.18 -3.24 6.89
CA ALA A 106 -20.80 -3.41 6.45
C ALA A 106 -20.05 -2.07 6.31
N PHE A 107 -20.73 -1.06 5.78
CA PHE A 107 -20.18 0.28 5.55
C PHE A 107 -21.22 1.37 5.87
N PRO A 108 -21.47 1.73 7.14
CA PRO A 108 -22.56 2.66 7.51
C PRO A 108 -22.39 4.07 6.92
N ALA A 109 -21.19 4.47 6.53
CA ALA A 109 -20.90 5.78 5.95
C ALA A 109 -20.67 5.75 4.42
N LEU A 110 -20.81 4.58 3.77
CA LEU A 110 -20.61 4.46 2.33
C LEU A 110 -21.88 4.82 1.57
N THR A 111 -21.82 5.86 0.74
CA THR A 111 -22.88 6.17 -0.22
C THR A 111 -22.60 5.48 -1.54
N VAL A 112 -23.55 4.67 -2.03
CA VAL A 112 -23.42 3.94 -3.30
C VAL A 112 -24.31 4.60 -4.37
N PHE A 113 -23.67 5.04 -5.45
CA PHE A 113 -24.31 5.58 -6.63
C PHE A 113 -24.28 4.58 -7.78
N ARG A 114 -25.42 4.41 -8.46
CA ARG A 114 -25.56 3.56 -9.62
C ARG A 114 -25.81 4.42 -10.85
N CYS A 115 -24.88 4.44 -11.79
CA CYS A 115 -25.07 5.03 -13.14
C CYS A 115 -25.57 3.97 -14.13
N ALA A 116 -26.20 4.41 -15.22
CA ALA A 116 -26.83 3.50 -16.15
C ALA A 116 -25.84 2.54 -16.84
N ASP A 117 -24.69 3.07 -17.28
CA ASP A 117 -23.70 2.32 -18.06
C ASP A 117 -22.30 2.98 -17.96
N GLU A 118 -21.33 2.41 -18.69
CA GLU A 118 -19.96 2.94 -18.77
C GLU A 118 -19.87 4.30 -19.48
N GLN A 119 -20.76 4.63 -20.40
CA GLN A 119 -20.73 5.93 -21.10
C GLN A 119 -21.11 7.04 -20.12
N VAL A 120 -22.11 6.83 -19.29
CA VAL A 120 -22.48 7.74 -18.21
C VAL A 120 -21.34 7.87 -17.20
N LEU A 121 -20.73 6.74 -16.79
CA LEU A 121 -19.58 6.75 -15.89
C LEU A 121 -18.41 7.58 -16.47
N HIS A 122 -18.09 7.40 -17.75
CA HIS A 122 -17.02 8.16 -18.43
C HIS A 122 -17.34 9.66 -18.50
N SER A 123 -18.60 10.00 -18.76
CA SER A 123 -19.02 11.42 -18.81
C SER A 123 -18.89 12.11 -17.44
N ILE A 124 -19.07 11.37 -16.35
CA ILE A 124 -18.91 11.88 -14.99
C ILE A 124 -17.40 12.03 -14.65
N THR A 125 -16.61 10.99 -14.88
CA THR A 125 -15.20 10.98 -14.47
C THR A 125 -14.29 11.78 -15.39
N GLY A 126 -14.71 12.08 -16.62
CA GLY A 126 -13.94 12.82 -17.62
C GLY A 126 -12.87 11.99 -18.33
N TYR A 127 -12.82 10.66 -18.13
CA TYR A 127 -11.88 9.75 -18.80
C TYR A 127 -12.44 8.33 -18.92
N THR A 128 -11.88 7.55 -19.84
CA THR A 128 -12.30 6.17 -20.09
C THR A 128 -11.83 5.23 -18.97
N MET A 129 -12.79 4.61 -18.31
CA MET A 129 -12.56 3.60 -17.30
C MET A 129 -13.02 2.22 -17.81
N HIS A 130 -12.14 1.22 -17.78
CA HIS A 130 -12.44 -0.11 -18.31
C HIS A 130 -13.04 -1.08 -17.28
N SER A 131 -13.53 -0.58 -16.15
CA SER A 131 -13.89 -1.47 -15.02
C SER A 131 -15.21 -1.15 -14.34
N GLY A 132 -15.95 -0.19 -14.85
CA GLY A 132 -17.31 0.11 -14.40
C GLY A 132 -17.47 0.56 -12.94
N ALA A 133 -16.38 0.79 -12.19
CA ALA A 133 -16.43 1.21 -10.79
C ALA A 133 -15.30 2.13 -10.37
N ILE A 134 -15.63 3.16 -9.57
CA ILE A 134 -14.71 4.05 -8.88
C ILE A 134 -15.22 4.32 -7.46
N ALA A 135 -14.36 4.22 -6.47
CA ALA A 135 -14.66 4.59 -5.10
C ALA A 135 -13.84 5.81 -4.67
N LEU A 136 -14.40 6.57 -3.73
CA LEU A 136 -13.68 7.62 -3.01
C LEU A 136 -13.54 7.19 -1.55
N GLY A 137 -12.28 7.16 -1.09
CA GLY A 137 -11.94 6.88 0.29
C GLY A 137 -11.53 8.14 1.03
N ARG A 138 -12.03 8.34 2.23
CA ARG A 138 -11.64 9.45 3.10
C ARG A 138 -10.45 9.05 3.95
N ARG A 139 -9.37 9.81 3.86
CA ARG A 139 -8.17 9.59 4.65
C ARG A 139 -8.23 10.38 5.95
N ALA A 140 -7.93 9.74 7.07
CA ALA A 140 -7.64 10.43 8.33
C ALA A 140 -6.27 11.13 8.22
N ASP A 141 -5.25 10.63 8.86
CA ASP A 141 -3.87 11.11 8.75
C ASP A 141 -2.96 9.99 8.26
N ASP A 142 -1.70 10.32 7.91
CA ASP A 142 -0.68 9.30 7.68
C ASP A 142 -0.48 8.53 8.98
N GLY A 143 -0.24 7.22 8.88
CA GLY A 143 0.20 6.44 10.02
C GLY A 143 1.50 7.00 10.59
N SER A 144 1.55 7.20 11.89
CA SER A 144 2.77 7.64 12.59
C SER A 144 3.69 6.44 12.90
N ILE A 145 4.95 6.72 13.16
CA ILE A 145 5.90 5.69 13.62
C ILE A 145 5.47 5.09 14.96
N ASP A 146 4.83 5.88 15.84
CA ASP A 146 4.31 5.40 17.12
C ASP A 146 3.16 4.40 16.93
N GLU A 147 2.22 4.69 16.04
CA GLU A 147 1.12 3.77 15.71
C GLU A 147 1.65 2.49 15.07
N LEU A 148 2.64 2.59 14.18
CA LEU A 148 3.28 1.43 13.58
C LEU A 148 4.00 0.60 14.65
N SER A 149 4.79 1.21 15.55
CA SER A 149 5.47 0.51 16.64
C SER A 149 4.47 -0.20 17.54
N ALA A 150 3.37 0.46 17.91
CA ALA A 150 2.29 -0.14 18.70
C ALA A 150 1.62 -1.33 17.98
N TYR A 151 1.39 -1.23 16.68
CA TYR A 151 0.90 -2.34 15.85
C TYR A 151 1.87 -3.52 15.85
N LEU A 152 3.16 -3.26 15.62
CA LEU A 152 4.20 -4.29 15.63
C LEU A 152 4.32 -5.01 16.99
N ALA A 153 4.12 -4.29 18.09
CA ALA A 153 4.15 -4.85 19.43
C ALA A 153 2.97 -5.78 19.71
N LYS A 154 1.75 -5.39 19.31
CA LYS A 154 0.52 -6.18 19.53
C LYS A 154 0.56 -7.53 18.83
N GLU A 155 0.98 -7.57 17.59
CA GLU A 155 1.08 -8.80 16.80
C GLU A 155 2.17 -9.75 17.29
N ASN A 156 3.07 -9.26 18.15
CA ASN A 156 4.07 -10.12 18.80
C ASN A 156 3.50 -10.98 19.95
N VAL A 157 2.27 -10.74 20.41
CA VAL A 157 1.70 -11.29 21.65
C VAL A 157 0.74 -12.46 21.42
N GLY A 158 0.70 -13.16 20.31
CA GLY A 158 -0.22 -14.29 20.24
C GLY A 158 -0.30 -15.11 18.96
N GLY A 159 0.42 -14.75 17.91
CA GLY A 159 0.39 -15.46 16.64
C GLY A 159 1.67 -16.24 16.33
N ALA A 160 1.56 -17.27 15.49
CA ALA A 160 2.74 -17.90 14.89
C ALA A 160 3.47 -16.83 14.06
N ARG A 161 4.69 -16.48 14.48
CA ARG A 161 5.52 -15.52 13.74
C ARG A 161 5.90 -16.12 12.40
N PRO A 162 5.92 -15.31 11.32
CA PRO A 162 6.54 -15.77 10.08
C PRO A 162 7.99 -16.14 10.35
N VAL A 163 8.52 -17.06 9.57
CA VAL A 163 9.93 -17.48 9.64
C VAL A 163 10.87 -16.27 9.56
N ARG A 164 10.45 -15.26 8.80
CA ARG A 164 11.14 -13.97 8.66
C ARG A 164 10.16 -12.81 8.79
N ASP A 165 10.51 -11.83 9.60
CA ASP A 165 9.74 -10.61 9.88
C ASP A 165 10.45 -9.42 9.21
N VAL A 166 9.88 -8.89 8.13
CA VAL A 166 10.52 -7.87 7.29
C VAL A 166 9.69 -6.62 7.20
N LEU A 167 10.29 -5.48 7.52
CA LEU A 167 9.80 -4.16 7.18
C LEU A 167 10.52 -3.65 5.92
N VAL A 168 9.82 -2.88 5.10
CA VAL A 168 10.39 -2.19 3.95
C VAL A 168 10.46 -0.71 4.26
N ALA A 169 11.61 -0.08 4.13
CA ALA A 169 11.77 1.36 4.31
C ALA A 169 12.11 2.05 2.98
N LEU A 170 11.44 3.16 2.67
CA LEU A 170 11.57 3.87 1.39
C LEU A 170 12.18 5.25 1.63
N ASP A 171 13.45 5.39 1.27
CA ASP A 171 14.22 6.62 1.45
C ASP A 171 14.10 7.52 0.23
N ALA A 172 13.21 8.50 0.32
CA ALA A 172 12.97 9.53 -0.69
C ALA A 172 12.54 9.01 -2.09
N ILE A 173 11.87 7.86 -2.16
CA ILE A 173 11.26 7.39 -3.41
C ILE A 173 10.13 8.34 -3.81
N THR A 174 10.32 9.10 -4.90
CA THR A 174 9.37 10.14 -5.34
C THR A 174 8.49 9.73 -6.51
N GLN A 175 8.90 8.76 -7.30
CA GLN A 175 8.11 8.27 -8.43
C GLN A 175 6.96 7.39 -7.95
N THR A 176 5.73 7.79 -8.26
CA THR A 176 4.51 7.08 -7.84
C THR A 176 4.41 5.66 -8.35
N ASP A 177 4.95 5.38 -9.55
CA ASP A 177 4.98 4.03 -10.11
C ASP A 177 5.87 3.11 -9.27
N ASN A 178 7.04 3.61 -8.86
CA ASN A 178 7.96 2.84 -8.02
C ASN A 178 7.37 2.59 -6.63
N ILE A 179 6.73 3.60 -6.01
CA ILE A 179 5.99 3.40 -4.75
C ILE A 179 4.95 2.29 -4.92
N GLY A 180 4.08 2.39 -5.94
CA GLY A 180 3.05 1.38 -6.18
C GLY A 180 3.62 -0.02 -6.41
N ALA A 181 4.66 -0.14 -7.20
CA ALA A 181 5.31 -1.41 -7.50
C ALA A 181 6.01 -2.01 -6.26
N ILE A 182 6.68 -1.19 -5.45
CA ILE A 182 7.33 -1.66 -4.22
C ILE A 182 6.28 -2.13 -3.20
N PHE A 183 5.17 -1.40 -3.01
CA PHE A 183 4.06 -1.86 -2.18
C PHE A 183 3.48 -3.20 -2.66
N ARG A 184 3.38 -3.39 -3.98
CA ARG A 184 2.94 -4.66 -4.55
C ARG A 184 3.94 -5.78 -4.27
N ASN A 185 5.23 -5.54 -4.44
CA ASN A 185 6.28 -6.51 -4.14
C ASN A 185 6.31 -6.86 -2.65
N ALA A 186 6.32 -5.84 -1.77
CA ALA A 186 6.32 -6.01 -0.33
C ALA A 186 5.14 -6.87 0.14
N ALA A 187 3.91 -6.56 -0.30
CA ALA A 187 2.73 -7.35 0.03
C ALA A 187 2.75 -8.76 -0.56
N SER A 188 3.34 -8.95 -1.76
CA SER A 188 3.37 -10.24 -2.43
C SER A 188 4.38 -11.20 -1.82
N PHE A 189 5.49 -10.69 -1.29
CA PHE A 189 6.50 -11.48 -0.59
C PHE A 189 6.25 -11.60 0.92
N GLY A 190 5.22 -10.92 1.46
CA GLY A 190 4.85 -11.05 2.87
C GLY A 190 5.60 -10.11 3.81
N ALA A 191 6.08 -8.97 3.32
CA ALA A 191 6.58 -7.92 4.21
C ALA A 191 5.47 -7.46 5.16
N ARG A 192 5.82 -7.20 6.41
CA ARG A 192 4.87 -6.90 7.48
C ARG A 192 4.32 -5.47 7.41
N ALA A 193 5.18 -4.51 7.08
CA ALA A 193 4.82 -3.10 6.96
C ALA A 193 5.81 -2.32 6.10
N VAL A 194 5.43 -1.07 5.76
CA VAL A 194 6.30 -0.12 5.05
C VAL A 194 6.52 1.13 5.89
N VAL A 195 7.75 1.62 5.92
CA VAL A 195 8.14 2.91 6.53
C VAL A 195 8.52 3.88 5.41
N LEU A 196 7.88 5.02 5.37
CA LEU A 196 8.13 6.06 4.38
C LEU A 196 8.95 7.18 5.00
N SER A 197 10.01 7.60 4.31
CA SER A 197 10.67 8.87 4.62
C SER A 197 9.73 10.06 4.36
N PRO A 198 10.00 11.25 4.91
CA PRO A 198 9.16 12.44 4.71
C PRO A 198 8.97 12.83 3.25
N ARG A 199 9.97 12.56 2.39
CA ARG A 199 9.99 12.92 0.97
C ARG A 199 9.41 11.85 0.06
N ALA A 200 9.12 10.67 0.55
CA ALA A 200 8.54 9.60 -0.27
C ALA A 200 7.14 9.97 -0.77
N SER A 201 6.80 9.61 -2.00
CA SER A 201 5.48 9.83 -2.55
C SER A 201 4.40 9.09 -1.77
N ASP A 202 3.17 9.55 -1.92
CA ASP A 202 2.01 9.00 -1.22
C ASP A 202 1.53 7.70 -1.89
N PRO A 203 1.46 6.56 -1.17
CA PRO A 203 0.99 5.30 -1.72
C PRO A 203 -0.50 5.30 -2.09
N PHE A 204 -1.30 6.24 -1.58
CA PHE A 204 -2.71 6.39 -1.91
C PHE A 204 -2.98 7.29 -3.12
N LEU A 205 -1.94 7.81 -3.77
CA LEU A 205 -2.10 8.44 -5.07
C LEU A 205 -2.72 7.45 -6.06
N ARG A 206 -3.68 7.94 -6.87
CA ARG A 206 -4.42 7.14 -7.87
C ARG A 206 -3.50 6.22 -8.69
N LYS A 207 -2.36 6.75 -9.16
CA LYS A 207 -1.39 6.00 -9.95
C LYS A 207 -0.70 4.90 -9.12
N ALA A 208 -0.27 5.21 -7.90
CA ALA A 208 0.34 4.23 -6.99
C ALA A 208 -0.66 3.13 -6.60
N MET A 209 -1.91 3.51 -6.30
CA MET A 209 -2.99 2.57 -6.02
C MET A 209 -3.24 1.60 -7.17
N ARG A 210 -3.24 2.09 -8.40
CA ARG A 210 -3.42 1.26 -9.60
C ARG A 210 -2.24 0.31 -9.81
N VAL A 211 -1.00 0.82 -9.75
CA VAL A 211 0.22 0.01 -9.93
C VAL A 211 0.36 -1.04 -8.83
N SER A 212 0.06 -0.68 -7.58
CA SER A 212 0.07 -1.63 -6.46
C SER A 212 -1.08 -2.64 -6.52
N MET A 213 -2.02 -2.50 -7.47
CA MET A 213 -3.26 -3.26 -7.51
C MET A 213 -4.04 -3.15 -6.18
N GLY A 214 -4.00 -1.97 -5.53
CA GLY A 214 -4.63 -1.73 -4.23
C GLY A 214 -3.91 -2.37 -3.03
N ARG A 215 -2.68 -2.86 -3.18
CA ARG A 215 -1.95 -3.44 -2.03
C ARG A 215 -1.60 -2.40 -0.97
N ALA A 216 -1.48 -1.13 -1.34
CA ALA A 216 -1.24 -0.03 -0.41
C ALA A 216 -2.33 0.12 0.68
N VAL A 217 -3.57 -0.33 0.43
CA VAL A 217 -4.63 -0.32 1.46
C VAL A 217 -4.58 -1.51 2.40
N ASN A 218 -3.87 -2.59 2.04
CA ASN A 218 -3.82 -3.81 2.86
C ASN A 218 -2.56 -3.88 3.71
N LEU A 219 -1.45 -3.36 3.20
CA LEU A 219 -0.17 -3.38 3.90
C LEU A 219 -0.10 -2.20 4.88
N PRO A 220 0.16 -2.41 6.16
CA PRO A 220 0.38 -1.32 7.12
C PRO A 220 1.55 -0.45 6.67
N TRP A 221 1.44 0.86 6.87
CA TRP A 221 2.55 1.75 6.63
C TRP A 221 2.48 3.01 7.48
N ALA A 222 3.63 3.58 7.74
CA ALA A 222 3.77 4.84 8.46
C ALA A 222 4.72 5.78 7.72
N ARG A 223 4.52 7.09 7.89
CA ARG A 223 5.44 8.11 7.39
C ARG A 223 6.16 8.75 8.55
N ALA A 224 7.49 8.74 8.50
CA ALA A 224 8.31 9.50 9.44
C ALA A 224 8.14 11.00 9.21
N ARG A 225 8.12 11.79 10.27
CA ARG A 225 8.22 13.25 10.19
C ARG A 225 9.63 13.68 9.78
N GLY A 226 9.80 14.96 9.39
CA GLY A 226 11.06 15.44 8.88
C GLY A 226 12.25 15.27 9.83
N ASP A 227 12.01 15.47 11.11
CA ASP A 227 12.99 15.36 12.20
C ASP A 227 13.17 13.92 12.73
N GLU A 228 12.24 13.01 12.41
CA GLU A 228 12.33 11.61 12.84
C GLU A 228 13.17 10.74 11.88
N TRP A 229 13.32 11.13 10.61
CA TRP A 229 14.08 10.37 9.62
C TRP A 229 15.57 10.70 9.64
N PRO A 230 16.48 9.71 9.66
CA PRO A 230 16.26 8.26 9.68
C PRO A 230 16.24 7.64 11.09
N ALA A 231 16.26 8.45 12.16
CA ALA A 231 16.36 7.98 13.54
C ALA A 231 15.21 7.00 13.95
N CYS A 232 14.04 7.13 13.29
CA CYS A 232 12.93 6.20 13.50
C CYS A 232 13.28 4.74 13.13
N LEU A 233 14.17 4.51 12.15
CA LEU A 233 14.63 3.16 11.79
C LEU A 233 15.48 2.56 12.94
N ASP A 234 16.36 3.36 13.54
CA ASP A 234 17.15 2.96 14.69
C ASP A 234 16.26 2.69 15.92
N ARG A 235 15.22 3.47 16.11
CA ARG A 235 14.21 3.25 17.15
C ARG A 235 13.50 1.91 16.94
N LEU A 236 12.96 1.62 15.74
CA LEU A 236 12.31 0.35 15.42
C LEU A 236 13.28 -0.84 15.55
N ARG A 237 14.56 -0.66 15.19
CA ARG A 237 15.63 -1.63 15.41
C ARG A 237 15.74 -2.00 16.89
N ARG A 238 15.85 -1.00 17.77
CA ARG A 238 16.03 -1.22 19.22
C ARG A 238 14.77 -1.76 19.90
N GLU A 239 13.60 -1.25 19.55
CA GLU A 239 12.34 -1.64 20.19
C GLU A 239 11.88 -3.05 19.78
N HIS A 240 12.15 -3.45 18.54
CA HIS A 240 11.61 -4.69 17.97
C HIS A 240 12.66 -5.71 17.54
N GLY A 241 13.95 -5.40 17.68
CA GLY A 241 15.05 -6.31 17.37
C GLY A 241 15.26 -6.54 15.88
N TYR A 242 15.02 -5.53 15.03
CA TYR A 242 15.32 -5.59 13.62
C TYR A 242 16.78 -5.30 13.31
N MET A 243 17.27 -5.81 12.20
CA MET A 243 18.54 -5.45 11.57
C MET A 243 18.27 -4.53 10.37
N ILE A 244 18.96 -3.43 10.26
CA ILE A 244 18.79 -2.47 9.14
C ILE A 244 19.70 -2.91 7.99
N ILE A 245 19.10 -3.21 6.83
CA ILE A 245 19.78 -3.66 5.61
C ILE A 245 19.52 -2.63 4.51
N ALA A 246 20.56 -1.95 4.05
CA ALA A 246 20.45 -1.04 2.91
C ALA A 246 20.69 -1.82 1.59
N ALA A 247 19.77 -1.70 0.64
CA ALA A 247 19.92 -2.25 -0.71
C ALA A 247 20.56 -1.16 -1.61
N GLU A 248 21.90 -1.22 -1.75
CA GLU A 248 22.68 -0.20 -2.47
C GLU A 248 23.96 -0.79 -3.03
N ASP A 249 24.38 -0.35 -4.22
CA ASP A 249 25.66 -0.77 -4.82
C ASP A 249 26.81 0.13 -4.34
N THR A 250 27.38 -0.23 -3.20
CA THR A 250 28.56 0.44 -2.64
C THR A 250 29.79 -0.48 -2.71
N THR A 251 30.98 0.12 -2.57
CA THR A 251 32.25 -0.64 -2.62
C THR A 251 32.31 -1.79 -1.60
N ASN A 252 31.70 -1.60 -0.42
CA ASN A 252 31.72 -2.55 0.68
C ASN A 252 30.43 -3.39 0.78
N ALA A 253 29.54 -3.29 -0.21
CA ALA A 253 28.29 -4.04 -0.21
C ALA A 253 28.53 -5.55 -0.40
N VAL A 254 27.83 -6.34 0.38
CA VAL A 254 27.83 -7.81 0.28
C VAL A 254 26.94 -8.23 -0.90
N ASP A 255 27.40 -9.17 -1.68
CA ASP A 255 26.57 -9.72 -2.77
C ASP A 255 25.32 -10.40 -2.17
N LEU A 256 24.16 -10.01 -2.68
CA LEU A 256 22.86 -10.54 -2.21
C LEU A 256 22.83 -12.07 -2.25
N ALA A 257 23.41 -12.69 -3.28
CA ALA A 257 23.44 -14.14 -3.44
C ALA A 257 24.16 -14.90 -2.29
N THR A 258 25.07 -14.21 -1.58
CA THR A 258 25.82 -14.80 -0.46
C THR A 258 25.36 -14.29 0.90
N PHE A 259 24.49 -13.27 0.91
CA PHE A 259 23.97 -12.68 2.12
C PHE A 259 22.99 -13.63 2.81
N LYS A 260 23.19 -13.86 4.11
CA LYS A 260 22.27 -14.68 4.94
C LYS A 260 21.32 -13.76 5.66
N PRO A 261 20.04 -13.72 5.27
CA PRO A 261 19.07 -12.82 5.88
C PRO A 261 18.83 -13.17 7.35
N PRO A 262 18.76 -12.15 8.24
CA PRO A 262 18.38 -12.36 9.63
C PRO A 262 16.88 -12.67 9.75
N ALA A 263 16.46 -13.14 10.93
CA ALA A 263 15.06 -13.42 11.21
C ALA A 263 14.18 -12.14 11.17
N ARG A 264 14.78 -10.98 11.49
CA ARG A 264 14.10 -9.69 11.49
C ARG A 264 14.94 -8.64 10.79
N SER A 265 14.36 -7.97 9.79
CA SER A 265 15.07 -6.93 9.05
C SER A 265 14.18 -5.76 8.63
N ILE A 266 14.79 -4.57 8.57
CA ILE A 266 14.26 -3.40 7.86
C ILE A 266 15.08 -3.28 6.58
N VAL A 267 14.47 -3.56 5.44
CA VAL A 267 15.14 -3.43 4.14
C VAL A 267 14.88 -2.05 3.58
N VAL A 268 15.95 -1.27 3.37
CA VAL A 268 15.86 0.10 2.90
C VAL A 268 16.18 0.19 1.42
N PHE A 269 15.30 0.83 0.65
CA PHE A 269 15.49 1.17 -0.76
C PHE A 269 15.59 2.69 -0.90
N GLY A 270 16.58 3.15 -1.66
CA GLY A 270 16.85 4.57 -1.88
C GLY A 270 16.20 5.14 -3.14
N ALA A 271 16.27 6.47 -3.26
CA ALA A 271 15.79 7.22 -4.42
C ALA A 271 16.52 6.81 -5.70
N GLU A 272 15.85 7.00 -6.85
CA GLU A 272 16.35 6.59 -8.16
C GLU A 272 17.64 7.31 -8.57
N GLU A 273 17.80 8.57 -8.17
CA GLU A 273 18.93 9.39 -8.57
C GLU A 273 20.12 9.29 -7.60
N ASN A 274 19.85 9.22 -6.30
CA ASN A 274 20.87 9.35 -5.26
C ASN A 274 21.05 8.09 -4.41
N GLY A 275 20.29 7.04 -4.69
CA GLY A 275 20.31 5.82 -3.89
C GLY A 275 19.86 6.03 -2.44
N VAL A 276 20.35 5.18 -1.57
CA VAL A 276 20.13 5.27 -0.11
C VAL A 276 20.96 6.40 0.46
N SER A 277 20.34 7.29 1.24
CA SER A 277 21.02 8.47 1.79
C SER A 277 22.19 8.10 2.72
N PRO A 278 23.25 8.94 2.79
CA PRO A 278 24.38 8.69 3.67
C PRO A 278 23.99 8.55 5.15
N ALA A 279 22.95 9.25 5.59
CA ALA A 279 22.43 9.17 6.94
C ALA A 279 21.84 7.76 7.24
N VAL A 280 21.15 7.16 6.28
CA VAL A 280 20.63 5.79 6.40
C VAL A 280 21.75 4.76 6.27
N LEU A 281 22.70 4.96 5.34
CA LEU A 281 23.86 4.07 5.20
C LEU A 281 24.71 4.02 6.48
N GLY A 282 24.82 5.15 7.20
CA GLY A 282 25.52 5.23 8.49
C GLY A 282 24.81 4.47 9.63
N LEU A 283 23.53 4.17 9.49
CA LEU A 283 22.75 3.36 10.44
C LEU A 283 22.63 1.89 10.05
N ALA A 284 22.95 1.55 8.80
CA ALA A 284 22.79 0.20 8.27
C ALA A 284 23.74 -0.79 8.94
N ASP A 285 23.21 -1.90 9.41
CA ASP A 285 23.98 -3.02 9.95
C ASP A 285 24.63 -3.85 8.81
N ALA A 286 24.02 -3.80 7.62
CA ALA A 286 24.57 -4.40 6.42
C ALA A 286 24.15 -3.58 5.17
N VAL A 287 25.02 -3.58 4.16
CA VAL A 287 24.70 -3.09 2.82
C VAL A 287 24.76 -4.26 1.87
N VAL A 288 23.71 -4.48 1.08
CA VAL A 288 23.62 -5.57 0.11
C VAL A 288 23.46 -5.03 -1.30
N LYS A 289 24.06 -5.69 -2.27
CA LYS A 289 23.93 -5.36 -3.69
C LYS A 289 23.47 -6.56 -4.51
N ILE A 290 22.75 -6.30 -5.57
CA ILE A 290 22.41 -7.28 -6.59
C ILE A 290 23.62 -7.38 -7.54
N PRO A 291 24.27 -8.56 -7.64
CA PRO A 291 25.40 -8.69 -8.57
C PRO A 291 24.95 -8.46 -10.02
N MET A 292 25.56 -7.49 -10.68
CA MET A 292 25.28 -7.15 -12.07
C MET A 292 26.37 -7.70 -13.00
N SER A 293 25.99 -8.13 -14.22
CA SER A 293 26.96 -8.56 -15.23
C SER A 293 27.71 -7.36 -15.81
N LYS A 294 29.03 -7.46 -15.88
CA LYS A 294 29.88 -6.48 -16.56
C LYS A 294 29.86 -6.61 -18.09
N LEU A 295 29.25 -7.68 -18.63
CA LEU A 295 29.21 -7.95 -20.08
C LEU A 295 28.41 -6.90 -20.89
N GLY A 296 27.49 -6.17 -20.28
CA GLY A 296 26.76 -5.08 -20.93
C GLY A 296 27.43 -3.72 -20.86
N SER A 297 28.47 -3.55 -20.04
CA SER A 297 29.19 -2.28 -19.83
C SER A 297 30.27 -1.98 -20.88
N ALA A 298 30.14 -2.50 -22.10
CA ALA A 298 31.02 -2.10 -23.24
C ALA A 298 30.91 -0.61 -23.58
N LEU A 299 29.89 0.07 -23.08
CA LEU A 299 29.80 1.53 -23.01
C LEU A 299 30.40 1.98 -21.66
N ALA A 300 31.69 2.27 -21.66
CA ALA A 300 32.57 2.42 -20.51
C ALA A 300 32.19 3.49 -19.44
N ASN A 301 31.07 4.18 -19.59
CA ASN A 301 30.65 5.27 -18.70
C ASN A 301 29.24 5.13 -18.12
N ASP A 302 28.53 4.01 -18.36
CA ASP A 302 27.20 3.79 -17.83
C ASP A 302 27.17 2.48 -17.01
N PRO A 303 27.33 2.54 -15.68
CA PRO A 303 27.27 1.34 -14.85
C PRO A 303 25.88 0.68 -14.94
N PRO A 304 25.80 -0.65 -14.99
CA PRO A 304 24.52 -1.34 -15.03
C PRO A 304 23.70 -1.01 -13.79
N SER A 305 22.44 -0.61 -13.99
CA SER A 305 21.52 -0.30 -12.91
C SER A 305 20.17 -1.00 -13.11
N LEU A 306 19.44 -1.20 -12.03
CA LEU A 306 18.06 -1.68 -12.03
C LEU A 306 17.14 -0.61 -11.53
N ASN A 307 15.96 -0.49 -12.14
CA ASN A 307 14.89 0.28 -11.53
C ASN A 307 14.64 -0.21 -10.10
N VAL A 308 14.45 0.72 -9.15
CA VAL A 308 14.31 0.40 -7.72
C VAL A 308 13.15 -0.56 -7.42
N SER A 309 12.06 -0.52 -8.18
CA SER A 309 10.96 -1.46 -7.99
C SER A 309 11.33 -2.89 -8.42
N ILE A 310 12.16 -3.04 -9.44
CA ILE A 310 12.71 -4.35 -9.84
C ILE A 310 13.72 -4.83 -8.80
N ALA A 311 14.64 -3.95 -8.37
CA ALA A 311 15.58 -4.26 -7.31
C ALA A 311 14.85 -4.72 -6.03
N SER A 312 13.75 -4.05 -5.65
CA SER A 312 12.95 -4.44 -4.50
C SER A 312 12.37 -5.85 -4.63
N ALA A 313 11.92 -6.26 -5.81
CA ALA A 313 11.41 -7.61 -6.02
C ALA A 313 12.52 -8.68 -5.82
N VAL A 314 13.70 -8.44 -6.36
CA VAL A 314 14.84 -9.38 -6.25
C VAL A 314 15.31 -9.48 -4.80
N VAL A 315 15.50 -8.34 -4.12
CA VAL A 315 15.98 -8.32 -2.74
C VAL A 315 14.94 -8.93 -1.79
N LEU A 316 13.66 -8.56 -1.89
CA LEU A 316 12.61 -9.10 -1.04
C LEU A 316 12.38 -10.59 -1.25
N HIS A 317 12.46 -11.08 -2.49
CA HIS A 317 12.42 -12.52 -2.76
C HIS A 317 13.54 -13.24 -2.03
N HIS A 318 14.78 -12.76 -2.11
CA HIS A 318 15.92 -13.40 -1.42
C HIS A 318 15.79 -13.36 0.11
N ILE A 319 15.34 -12.22 0.64
CA ILE A 319 15.26 -12.02 2.12
C ILE A 319 14.09 -12.78 2.72
N LEU A 320 12.96 -12.95 2.03
CA LEU A 320 11.73 -13.55 2.55
C LEU A 320 11.54 -15.02 2.13
N ALA A 321 12.26 -15.49 1.11
CA ALA A 321 12.32 -16.92 0.77
C ALA A 321 13.16 -17.69 1.80
#